data_49b96ca3ef7636b2bd409893ee8d0472
#
_entry.id   49b96ca3ef7636b2bd409893ee8d0472
#
_cell.length_a   1.000
_cell.length_b   1.000
_cell.length_c   1.000
_cell.angle_alpha   90.00
_cell.angle_beta   90.00
_cell.angle_gamma   90.00
#
_symmetry.space_group_name_H-M   'P 1'
#
loop_
_entity.id
_entity.type
_entity.pdbx_description
1 polymer ?
#
loop_
_entity_poly.entity_id
_entity_poly.type
_entity_poly.pdbx_seq_one_letter_code
_entity_poly.pdbx_strand_id
1 'polypeptide(L)'
;FEVLGADGVRRIAPGLEREFPIGLFTPSDGRAEPELAAPAIAEHIQSLGVRVVQGCAVKGIERSAGAVSAVVTERGTVACSRVVVAAGAWSSLLLRSLGIRLPQLKAMVSMAKTQPFPAGHQSSIWVEGLSSRRCADGRLSIEHGGRYVADIVPDSFRYLRDFLPVIREQGKDMKLRLGRRMLTELGYERWWRRGGATPFERERVLDPSPVAIVDAVGPT
;
A
#
# COMPACT_ATOMS: atom_id res chain seq x y z
N PHE A 1 -7.79 -19.96 -14.81
CA PHE A 1 -7.63 -20.59 -13.50
C PHE A 1 -8.00 -22.07 -13.56
N GLU A 2 -7.46 -22.83 -12.62
CA GLU A 2 -7.72 -24.26 -12.44
C GLU A 2 -8.34 -24.45 -11.05
N VAL A 3 -9.31 -25.35 -10.95
CA VAL A 3 -9.86 -25.77 -9.66
C VAL A 3 -9.09 -27.01 -9.22
N LEU A 4 -8.43 -26.91 -8.07
CA LEU A 4 -7.63 -28.00 -7.50
C LEU A 4 -8.40 -28.68 -6.38
N GLY A 5 -8.42 -29.99 -6.36
CA GLY A 5 -8.78 -30.76 -5.17
C GLY A 5 -7.67 -30.77 -4.13
N ALA A 6 -7.90 -31.41 -2.97
CA ALA A 6 -6.98 -31.43 -1.84
C ALA A 6 -5.55 -31.86 -2.21
N ASP A 7 -5.37 -32.88 -3.04
CA ASP A 7 -4.06 -33.34 -3.49
C ASP A 7 -3.36 -32.31 -4.37
N GLY A 8 -4.11 -31.63 -5.23
CA GLY A 8 -3.61 -30.53 -6.04
C GLY A 8 -3.11 -29.36 -5.17
N VAL A 9 -3.87 -29.01 -4.15
CA VAL A 9 -3.47 -27.95 -3.20
C VAL A 9 -2.19 -28.36 -2.46
N ARG A 10 -2.10 -29.57 -1.91
CA ARG A 10 -0.88 -30.07 -1.23
C ARG A 10 0.35 -30.02 -2.14
N ARG A 11 0.19 -30.32 -3.41
CA ARG A 11 1.29 -30.31 -4.38
C ARG A 11 1.78 -28.88 -4.70
N ILE A 12 0.84 -27.91 -4.86
CA ILE A 12 1.20 -26.52 -5.18
C ILE A 12 1.68 -25.73 -3.96
N ALA A 13 1.13 -26.05 -2.81
CA ALA A 13 1.40 -25.35 -1.55
C ALA A 13 1.92 -26.32 -0.47
N PRO A 14 3.07 -26.97 -0.67
CA PRO A 14 3.67 -27.80 0.34
C PRO A 14 4.01 -26.96 1.58
N GLY A 15 3.84 -27.53 2.77
CA GLY A 15 4.10 -26.86 4.04
C GLY A 15 2.90 -26.14 4.65
N LEU A 16 1.73 -26.13 4.00
CA LEU A 16 0.49 -25.76 4.67
C LEU A 16 0.03 -26.93 5.56
N GLU A 17 0.04 -26.73 6.88
CA GLU A 17 -0.43 -27.75 7.83
C GLU A 17 -1.95 -27.94 7.78
N ARG A 18 -2.69 -26.86 7.51
CA ARG A 18 -4.14 -26.92 7.37
C ARG A 18 -4.52 -27.56 6.03
N GLU A 19 -5.40 -28.53 6.05
CA GLU A 19 -5.96 -29.12 4.84
C GLU A 19 -7.02 -28.20 4.21
N PHE A 20 -6.94 -28.09 2.88
CA PHE A 20 -7.92 -27.37 2.06
C PHE A 20 -8.51 -28.35 1.06
N PRO A 21 -9.83 -28.56 1.10
CA PRO A 21 -10.50 -29.52 0.19
C PRO A 21 -10.49 -29.04 -1.25
N ILE A 22 -10.37 -27.71 -1.46
CA ILE A 22 -10.42 -27.08 -2.76
C ILE A 22 -9.51 -25.85 -2.78
N GLY A 23 -8.93 -25.53 -3.94
CA GLY A 23 -8.17 -24.31 -4.21
C GLY A 23 -8.39 -23.82 -5.63
N LEU A 24 -8.17 -22.52 -5.83
CA LEU A 24 -8.08 -21.91 -7.15
C LEU A 24 -6.62 -21.62 -7.46
N PHE A 25 -6.14 -22.08 -8.60
CA PHE A 25 -4.80 -21.86 -9.07
C PHE A 25 -4.80 -21.14 -10.41
N THR A 26 -4.02 -20.08 -10.50
CA THR A 26 -3.86 -19.30 -11.74
C THR A 26 -2.42 -19.41 -12.20
N PRO A 27 -2.12 -20.32 -13.14
CA PRO A 27 -0.74 -20.57 -13.58
C PRO A 27 -0.12 -19.38 -14.33
N SER A 28 -0.94 -18.52 -14.92
CA SER A 28 -0.50 -17.30 -15.62
C SER A 28 -0.31 -16.10 -14.69
N ASP A 29 -0.61 -16.24 -13.39
CA ASP A 29 -0.43 -15.16 -12.44
C ASP A 29 1.05 -14.94 -12.13
N GLY A 30 1.39 -13.72 -11.77
CA GLY A 30 2.77 -13.32 -11.53
C GLY A 30 2.95 -12.55 -10.23
N ARG A 31 4.20 -12.34 -9.87
CA ARG A 31 4.58 -11.51 -8.74
C ARG A 31 5.77 -10.63 -9.08
N ALA A 32 5.86 -9.51 -8.43
CA ALA A 32 7.02 -8.64 -8.47
C ALA A 32 7.61 -8.45 -7.07
N GLU A 33 8.89 -8.11 -7.00
CA GLU A 33 9.53 -7.62 -5.79
C GLU A 33 9.44 -6.09 -5.80
N PRO A 34 8.57 -5.46 -4.97
CA PRO A 34 8.36 -4.02 -5.03
C PRO A 34 9.64 -3.22 -4.80
N GLU A 35 10.50 -3.71 -3.91
CA GLU A 35 11.78 -3.07 -3.58
C GLU A 35 12.78 -3.06 -4.74
N LEU A 36 12.63 -3.97 -5.70
CA LEU A 36 13.46 -4.06 -6.91
C LEU A 36 12.77 -3.47 -8.13
N ALA A 37 11.48 -3.73 -8.28
CA ALA A 37 10.72 -3.33 -9.46
C ALA A 37 10.56 -1.80 -9.55
N ALA A 38 10.23 -1.13 -8.47
CA ALA A 38 10.02 0.32 -8.49
C ALA A 38 11.32 1.09 -8.81
N PRO A 39 12.47 0.80 -8.18
CA PRO A 39 13.74 1.42 -8.57
C PRO A 39 14.14 1.12 -10.03
N ALA A 40 14.02 -0.12 -10.48
CA ALA A 40 14.37 -0.50 -11.85
C ALA A 40 13.50 0.24 -12.89
N ILE A 41 12.20 0.39 -12.62
CA ILE A 41 11.32 1.20 -13.46
C ILE A 41 11.76 2.67 -13.44
N ALA A 42 12.09 3.21 -12.26
CA ALA A 42 12.54 4.58 -12.14
C ALA A 42 13.83 4.84 -12.91
N GLU A 43 14.81 3.95 -12.84
CA GLU A 43 16.05 4.02 -13.61
C GLU A 43 15.78 3.95 -15.13
N HIS A 44 14.92 3.02 -15.52
CA HIS A 44 14.56 2.88 -16.92
C HIS A 44 13.91 4.13 -17.49
N ILE A 45 12.91 4.69 -16.82
CA ILE A 45 12.26 5.92 -17.32
C ILE A 45 13.20 7.12 -17.32
N GLN A 46 14.17 7.18 -16.38
CA GLN A 46 15.22 8.21 -16.41
C GLN A 46 16.10 8.08 -17.66
N SER A 47 16.44 6.86 -18.09
CA SER A 47 17.19 6.63 -19.31
C SER A 47 16.42 7.09 -20.58
N LEU A 48 15.11 7.19 -20.48
CA LEU A 48 14.22 7.73 -21.53
C LEU A 48 14.03 9.26 -21.41
N GLY A 49 14.78 9.94 -20.54
CA GLY A 49 14.74 11.40 -20.37
C GLY A 49 13.67 11.89 -19.38
N VAL A 50 12.98 10.99 -18.68
CA VAL A 50 12.02 11.39 -17.64
C VAL A 50 12.76 11.82 -16.38
N ARG A 51 12.38 12.95 -15.80
CA ARG A 51 12.96 13.43 -14.54
C ARG A 51 12.23 12.80 -13.36
N VAL A 52 12.92 12.01 -12.58
CA VAL A 52 12.44 11.46 -11.31
C VAL A 52 13.01 12.29 -10.17
N VAL A 53 12.17 12.96 -9.41
CA VAL A 53 12.57 13.84 -8.31
C VAL A 53 12.06 13.23 -7.01
N GLN A 54 12.99 12.69 -6.23
CA GLN A 54 12.71 12.13 -4.91
C GLN A 54 12.78 13.18 -3.80
N GLY A 55 12.15 12.92 -2.66
CA GLY A 55 12.15 13.84 -1.52
C GLY A 55 11.61 15.22 -1.90
N CYS A 56 10.55 15.26 -2.69
CA CYS A 56 9.92 16.48 -3.17
C CYS A 56 8.39 16.34 -3.12
N ALA A 57 7.79 16.78 -2.03
CA ALA A 57 6.35 16.68 -1.87
C ALA A 57 5.62 17.65 -2.80
N VAL A 58 4.52 17.15 -3.38
CA VAL A 58 3.57 17.99 -4.13
C VAL A 58 2.64 18.68 -3.15
N LYS A 59 2.58 20.00 -3.21
CA LYS A 59 1.74 20.83 -2.34
C LYS A 59 0.37 21.16 -2.95
N GLY A 60 0.30 21.18 -4.26
CA GLY A 60 -0.94 21.52 -4.94
C GLY A 60 -0.82 21.44 -6.45
N ILE A 61 -1.95 21.67 -7.10
CA ILE A 61 -2.06 21.75 -8.55
C ILE A 61 -2.75 23.09 -8.87
N GLU A 62 -2.10 23.90 -9.66
CA GLU A 62 -2.63 25.18 -10.12
C GLU A 62 -3.48 24.99 -11.37
N ARG A 63 -4.47 25.86 -11.49
CA ARG A 63 -5.34 25.95 -12.66
C ARG A 63 -5.39 27.38 -13.19
N SER A 64 -5.41 27.49 -14.50
CA SER A 64 -5.64 28.75 -15.21
C SER A 64 -6.72 28.54 -16.27
N ALA A 65 -7.71 29.39 -16.31
CA ALA A 65 -8.88 29.26 -17.21
C ALA A 65 -9.55 27.86 -17.16
N GLY A 66 -9.63 27.25 -15.98
CA GLY A 66 -10.25 25.93 -15.76
C GLY A 66 -9.39 24.71 -16.10
N ALA A 67 -8.23 24.91 -16.74
CA ALA A 67 -7.29 23.84 -17.08
C ALA A 67 -6.12 23.79 -16.09
N VAL A 68 -5.48 22.62 -15.98
CA VAL A 68 -4.24 22.46 -15.21
C VAL A 68 -3.15 23.33 -15.85
N SER A 69 -2.43 24.10 -15.04
CA SER A 69 -1.34 24.96 -15.50
C SER A 69 0.00 24.63 -14.86
N ALA A 70 0.01 24.12 -13.63
CA ALA A 70 1.25 23.79 -12.93
C ALA A 70 1.03 22.85 -11.74
N VAL A 71 2.11 22.22 -11.30
CA VAL A 71 2.22 21.49 -10.03
C VAL A 71 3.12 22.27 -9.09
N VAL A 72 2.62 22.58 -7.90
CA VAL A 72 3.38 23.25 -6.84
C VAL A 72 4.03 22.20 -5.96
N THR A 73 5.34 22.29 -5.80
CA THR A 73 6.14 21.38 -4.99
C THR A 73 6.92 22.13 -3.92
N GLU A 74 7.55 21.40 -3.01
CA GLU A 74 8.48 21.97 -2.02
C GLU A 74 9.71 22.63 -2.65
N ARG A 75 10.06 22.23 -3.88
CA ARG A 75 11.25 22.71 -4.58
C ARG A 75 10.92 23.70 -5.70
N GLY A 76 9.69 24.16 -5.75
CA GLY A 76 9.24 25.13 -6.74
C GLY A 76 8.05 24.62 -7.56
N THR A 77 7.67 25.41 -8.55
CA THR A 77 6.51 25.15 -9.40
C THR A 77 6.94 24.60 -10.75
N VAL A 78 6.27 23.55 -11.20
CA VAL A 78 6.51 22.89 -12.48
C VAL A 78 5.31 23.13 -13.40
N ALA A 79 5.52 23.89 -14.47
CA ALA A 79 4.48 24.13 -15.47
C ALA A 79 4.13 22.82 -16.21
N CYS A 80 2.85 22.52 -16.31
CA CYS A 80 2.36 21.35 -17.02
C CYS A 80 0.89 21.53 -17.40
N SER A 81 0.45 20.82 -18.44
CA SER A 81 -0.95 20.83 -18.88
C SER A 81 -1.75 19.61 -18.40
N ARG A 82 -1.08 18.60 -17.87
CA ARG A 82 -1.71 17.38 -17.38
C ARG A 82 -0.96 16.87 -16.15
N VAL A 83 -1.71 16.27 -15.23
CA VAL A 83 -1.17 15.65 -14.00
C VAL A 83 -1.79 14.28 -13.80
N VAL A 84 -0.97 13.31 -13.53
CA VAL A 84 -1.41 11.99 -13.06
C VAL A 84 -1.17 11.92 -11.56
N VAL A 85 -2.22 11.71 -10.80
CA VAL A 85 -2.14 11.54 -9.35
C VAL A 85 -2.05 10.05 -9.03
N ALA A 86 -0.86 9.60 -8.64
CA ALA A 86 -0.58 8.23 -8.26
C ALA A 86 0.02 8.17 -6.83
N ALA A 87 -0.54 8.98 -5.92
CA ALA A 87 -0.02 9.19 -4.57
C ALA A 87 -0.53 8.14 -3.55
N GLY A 88 -1.01 6.98 -4.01
CA GLY A 88 -1.46 5.90 -3.14
C GLY A 88 -2.48 6.40 -2.10
N ALA A 89 -2.22 6.11 -0.83
CA ALA A 89 -3.09 6.46 0.28
C ALA A 89 -3.25 7.97 0.53
N TRP A 90 -2.45 8.83 -0.10
CA TRP A 90 -2.55 10.30 -0.02
C TRP A 90 -3.29 10.93 -1.19
N SER A 91 -3.67 10.15 -2.20
CA SER A 91 -4.37 10.66 -3.39
C SER A 91 -5.66 11.39 -3.04
N SER A 92 -6.45 10.89 -2.10
CA SER A 92 -7.69 11.53 -1.68
C SER A 92 -7.46 12.91 -1.06
N LEU A 93 -6.37 13.08 -0.31
CA LEU A 93 -6.02 14.36 0.32
C LEU A 93 -5.66 15.42 -0.74
N LEU A 94 -4.82 15.05 -1.72
CA LEU A 94 -4.45 15.95 -2.82
C LEU A 94 -5.66 16.30 -3.70
N LEU A 95 -6.43 15.32 -4.12
CA LEU A 95 -7.59 15.50 -4.98
C LEU A 95 -8.68 16.34 -4.33
N ARG A 96 -8.84 16.23 -3.01
CA ARG A 96 -9.79 17.03 -2.25
C ARG A 96 -9.49 18.52 -2.32
N SER A 97 -8.20 18.90 -2.35
CA SER A 97 -7.81 20.31 -2.54
C SER A 97 -8.28 20.89 -3.88
N LEU A 98 -8.55 20.03 -4.85
CA LEU A 98 -9.08 20.37 -6.18
C LEU A 98 -10.60 20.25 -6.27
N GLY A 99 -11.29 19.92 -5.17
CA GLY A 99 -12.73 19.67 -5.16
C GLY A 99 -13.12 18.29 -5.73
N ILE A 100 -12.15 17.42 -6.00
CA ILE A 100 -12.39 16.07 -6.52
C ILE A 100 -12.53 15.11 -5.33
N ARG A 101 -13.62 14.35 -5.33
CA ARG A 101 -13.92 13.39 -4.29
C ARG A 101 -13.42 12.01 -4.70
N LEU A 102 -12.47 11.47 -3.93
CA LEU A 102 -11.98 10.10 -4.04
C LEU A 102 -12.14 9.42 -2.68
N PRO A 103 -13.15 8.58 -2.47
CA PRO A 103 -13.31 7.86 -1.21
C PRO A 103 -12.16 6.86 -1.02
N GLN A 104 -11.32 7.12 -0.04
CA GLN A 104 -10.22 6.25 0.37
C GLN A 104 -10.13 6.18 1.89
N LEU A 105 -9.92 4.99 2.43
CA LEU A 105 -9.51 4.79 3.82
C LEU A 105 -8.16 4.10 3.84
N LYS A 106 -7.32 4.52 4.78
CA LYS A 106 -6.01 3.91 5.00
C LYS A 106 -6.16 2.74 5.96
N ALA A 107 -5.72 1.57 5.53
CA ALA A 107 -5.62 0.40 6.38
C ALA A 107 -4.15 0.08 6.63
N MET A 108 -3.83 -0.37 7.84
CA MET A 108 -2.50 -0.86 8.19
C MET A 108 -2.49 -2.38 8.12
N VAL A 109 -1.52 -2.90 7.39
CA VAL A 109 -1.22 -4.32 7.31
C VAL A 109 0.17 -4.52 7.87
N SER A 110 0.37 -5.60 8.62
CA SER A 110 1.69 -6.02 9.08
C SER A 110 2.19 -7.13 8.18
N MET A 111 3.40 -6.96 7.67
CA MET A 111 4.08 -7.95 6.85
C MET A 111 5.39 -8.34 7.54
N ALA A 112 5.76 -9.61 7.48
CA ALA A 112 7.03 -10.14 7.96
C ALA A 112 7.75 -10.86 6.83
N LYS A 113 9.09 -10.82 6.83
CA LYS A 113 9.93 -11.65 5.97
C LYS A 113 10.68 -12.66 6.83
N THR A 114 10.69 -13.92 6.42
CA THR A 114 11.46 -14.96 7.09
C THR A 114 12.94 -14.87 6.72
N GLN A 115 13.79 -15.65 7.38
CA GLN A 115 15.07 -16.02 6.82
C GLN A 115 14.86 -16.84 5.52
N PRO A 116 15.88 -16.96 4.64
CA PRO A 116 15.79 -17.84 3.49
C PRO A 116 15.36 -19.24 3.91
N PHE A 117 14.31 -19.73 3.28
CA PHE A 117 13.68 -20.99 3.62
C PHE A 117 13.56 -21.86 2.36
N PRO A 118 14.44 -22.86 2.18
CA PRO A 118 14.52 -23.60 0.93
C PRO A 118 13.30 -24.47 0.65
N ALA A 119 12.62 -24.94 1.71
CA ALA A 119 11.39 -25.72 1.60
C ALA A 119 10.15 -24.84 1.43
N GLY A 120 9.00 -25.46 1.23
CA GLY A 120 7.70 -24.81 1.13
C GLY A 120 7.31 -24.42 -0.29
N HIS A 121 6.25 -23.63 -0.39
CA HIS A 121 5.61 -23.30 -1.65
C HIS A 121 6.42 -22.33 -2.52
N GLN A 122 6.22 -22.40 -3.83
CA GLN A 122 6.79 -21.48 -4.79
C GLN A 122 5.76 -20.44 -5.28
N SER A 123 4.48 -20.79 -5.26
CA SER A 123 3.38 -19.92 -5.63
C SER A 123 3.08 -18.88 -4.55
N SER A 124 2.45 -17.77 -4.91
CA SER A 124 1.78 -16.93 -3.94
C SER A 124 0.55 -17.67 -3.42
N ILE A 125 0.34 -17.60 -2.12
CA ILE A 125 -0.76 -18.27 -1.43
C ILE A 125 -1.59 -17.23 -0.70
N TRP A 126 -2.88 -17.36 -0.80
CA TRP A 126 -3.82 -16.60 0.01
C TRP A 126 -4.90 -17.53 0.54
N VAL A 127 -4.97 -17.63 1.85
CA VAL A 127 -5.98 -18.39 2.58
C VAL A 127 -6.46 -17.55 3.76
N GLU A 128 -7.54 -17.98 4.39
CA GLU A 128 -8.03 -17.30 5.59
C GLU A 128 -6.95 -17.28 6.67
N GLY A 129 -6.58 -16.09 7.10
CA GLY A 129 -5.58 -15.88 8.15
C GLY A 129 -4.12 -15.90 7.70
N LEU A 130 -3.84 -16.19 6.42
CA LEU A 130 -2.47 -16.22 5.90
C LEU A 130 -2.42 -15.79 4.45
N SER A 131 -1.55 -14.84 4.15
CA SER A 131 -1.05 -14.57 2.81
C SER A 131 0.47 -14.77 2.81
N SER A 132 0.98 -15.48 1.83
CA SER A 132 2.41 -15.75 1.76
C SER A 132 2.87 -15.83 0.31
N ARG A 133 4.07 -15.29 0.07
CA ARG A 133 4.76 -15.41 -1.21
C ARG A 133 6.25 -15.65 -1.01
N ARG A 134 6.86 -16.37 -1.94
CA ARG A 134 8.31 -16.51 -1.97
C ARG A 134 8.93 -15.29 -2.65
N CYS A 135 9.90 -14.70 -1.98
CA CYS A 135 10.74 -13.62 -2.52
C CYS A 135 11.87 -14.19 -3.40
N ALA A 136 12.45 -13.35 -4.23
CA ALA A 136 13.55 -13.74 -5.12
C ALA A 136 14.82 -14.18 -4.35
N ASP A 137 15.01 -13.68 -3.15
CA ASP A 137 16.12 -14.04 -2.23
C ASP A 137 15.88 -15.34 -1.44
N GLY A 138 14.80 -16.06 -1.71
CA GLY A 138 14.44 -17.33 -1.05
C GLY A 138 13.69 -17.17 0.27
N ARG A 139 13.46 -15.94 0.75
CA ARG A 139 12.63 -15.64 1.93
C ARG A 139 11.15 -15.84 1.62
N LEU A 140 10.36 -16.05 2.64
CA LEU A 140 8.91 -15.95 2.55
C LEU A 140 8.47 -14.59 3.11
N SER A 141 7.68 -13.86 2.32
CA SER A 141 6.92 -12.72 2.81
C SER A 141 5.59 -13.25 3.31
N ILE A 142 5.27 -12.94 4.55
CA ILE A 142 4.08 -13.46 5.25
C ILE A 142 3.30 -12.28 5.79
N GLU A 143 2.00 -12.31 5.58
CA GLU A 143 1.07 -11.35 6.16
C GLU A 143 -0.18 -12.06 6.68
N HIS A 144 -0.91 -11.43 7.58
CA HIS A 144 -2.20 -11.96 8.02
C HIS A 144 -3.24 -11.67 6.94
N GLY A 145 -3.57 -12.68 6.14
CA GLY A 145 -4.60 -12.57 5.12
C GLY A 145 -5.98 -12.28 5.72
N GLY A 146 -6.49 -11.07 5.49
CA GLY A 146 -7.86 -10.71 5.80
C GLY A 146 -8.11 -9.93 7.10
N ARG A 147 -7.10 -9.66 7.95
CA ARG A 147 -7.28 -8.76 9.11
C ARG A 147 -6.60 -7.43 8.90
N TYR A 148 -7.37 -6.36 9.02
CA TYR A 148 -6.88 -5.00 8.84
C TYR A 148 -7.08 -4.19 10.13
N VAL A 149 -6.10 -3.33 10.42
CA VAL A 149 -6.29 -2.30 11.44
C VAL A 149 -6.62 -1.00 10.71
N ALA A 150 -7.84 -0.53 10.87
CA ALA A 150 -8.27 0.76 10.36
C ALA A 150 -8.26 1.77 11.51
N ASP A 151 -7.38 2.76 11.39
CA ASP A 151 -7.38 3.88 12.32
C ASP A 151 -8.59 4.78 12.03
N ILE A 152 -9.29 5.16 13.09
CA ILE A 152 -10.35 6.16 12.99
C ILE A 152 -9.67 7.52 12.78
N VAL A 153 -9.90 8.09 11.60
CA VAL A 153 -9.33 9.34 11.13
C VAL A 153 -10.44 10.24 10.57
N PRO A 154 -10.21 11.54 10.29
CA PRO A 154 -11.25 12.41 9.74
C PRO A 154 -11.94 11.84 8.50
N ASP A 155 -11.21 11.13 7.64
CA ASP A 155 -11.75 10.52 6.44
C ASP A 155 -12.70 9.33 6.74
N SER A 156 -12.57 8.68 7.90
CA SER A 156 -13.50 7.63 8.33
C SER A 156 -14.93 8.18 8.48
N PHE A 157 -15.08 9.40 8.95
CA PHE A 157 -16.38 10.07 9.07
C PHE A 157 -16.83 10.66 7.72
N ARG A 158 -15.90 11.23 6.97
CA ARG A 158 -16.17 11.87 5.67
C ARG A 158 -16.69 10.88 4.63
N TYR A 159 -16.14 9.68 4.61
CA TYR A 159 -16.47 8.63 3.65
C TYR A 159 -17.28 7.47 4.26
N LEU A 160 -17.84 7.66 5.46
CA LEU A 160 -18.58 6.61 6.17
C LEU A 160 -19.69 5.98 5.29
N ARG A 161 -20.42 6.81 4.56
CA ARG A 161 -21.52 6.32 3.69
C ARG A 161 -21.02 5.45 2.55
N ASP A 162 -19.83 5.74 2.01
CA ASP A 162 -19.23 4.97 0.91
C ASP A 162 -18.73 3.61 1.39
N PHE A 163 -18.22 3.56 2.62
CA PHE A 163 -17.66 2.34 3.19
C PHE A 163 -18.64 1.52 4.02
N LEU A 164 -19.85 2.01 4.21
CA LEU A 164 -20.86 1.30 5.00
C LEU A 164 -21.17 -0.11 4.45
N PRO A 165 -21.27 -0.35 3.12
CA PRO A 165 -21.43 -1.69 2.57
C PRO A 165 -20.25 -2.60 2.91
N VAL A 166 -19.02 -2.12 2.73
CA VAL A 166 -17.79 -2.88 3.04
C VAL A 166 -17.69 -3.21 4.53
N ILE A 167 -18.06 -2.26 5.39
CA ILE A 167 -18.08 -2.49 6.85
C ILE A 167 -19.11 -3.55 7.22
N ARG A 168 -20.25 -3.61 6.55
CA ARG A 168 -21.28 -4.62 6.80
C ARG A 168 -20.83 -6.02 6.38
N GLU A 169 -20.10 -6.14 5.28
CA GLU A 169 -19.63 -7.43 4.77
C GLU A 169 -18.35 -7.90 5.46
N GLN A 170 -17.38 -7.01 5.64
CA GLN A 170 -16.03 -7.35 6.09
C GLN A 170 -15.68 -6.79 7.49
N GLY A 171 -16.63 -6.17 8.16
CA GLY A 171 -16.39 -5.52 9.45
C GLY A 171 -15.89 -6.46 10.56
N LYS A 172 -16.13 -7.77 10.42
CA LYS A 172 -15.62 -8.78 11.36
C LYS A 172 -14.09 -8.89 11.32
N ASP A 173 -13.49 -8.60 10.18
CA ASP A 173 -12.05 -8.69 9.93
C ASP A 173 -11.34 -7.34 10.15
N MET A 174 -12.10 -6.30 10.40
CA MET A 174 -11.61 -4.95 10.59
C MET A 174 -11.56 -4.59 12.08
N LYS A 175 -10.35 -4.31 12.57
CA LYS A 175 -10.17 -3.72 13.91
C LYS A 175 -10.12 -2.20 13.79
N LEU A 176 -11.12 -1.54 14.34
CA LEU A 176 -11.12 -0.08 14.45
C LEU A 176 -10.25 0.34 15.63
N ARG A 177 -9.35 1.28 15.40
CA ARG A 177 -8.45 1.82 16.44
C ARG A 177 -8.53 3.34 16.46
N LEU A 178 -8.82 3.89 17.62
CA LEU A 178 -8.67 5.32 17.87
C LEU A 178 -7.28 5.56 18.46
N GLY A 179 -6.46 6.36 17.79
CA GLY A 179 -5.08 6.57 18.20
C GLY A 179 -4.48 7.87 17.70
N ARG A 180 -3.17 8.03 17.86
CA ARG A 180 -2.43 9.24 17.47
C ARG A 180 -2.58 9.59 15.99
N ARG A 181 -2.92 8.65 15.12
CA ARG A 181 -3.15 8.90 13.70
C ARG A 181 -4.27 9.89 13.44
N MET A 182 -5.29 9.94 14.28
CA MET A 182 -6.33 10.97 14.19
C MET A 182 -5.72 12.38 14.23
N LEU A 183 -4.80 12.62 15.17
CA LEU A 183 -4.11 13.91 15.30
C LEU A 183 -3.14 14.18 14.14
N THR A 184 -2.45 13.13 13.68
CA THR A 184 -1.53 13.21 12.54
C THR A 184 -2.28 13.60 11.26
N GLU A 185 -3.39 12.94 10.96
CA GLU A 185 -4.20 13.24 9.77
C GLU A 185 -4.84 14.64 9.83
N LEU A 186 -5.29 15.05 11.00
CA LEU A 186 -5.72 16.45 11.22
C LEU A 186 -4.57 17.43 10.99
N GLY A 187 -3.35 17.06 11.39
CA GLY A 187 -2.13 17.82 11.13
C GLY A 187 -1.86 17.96 9.64
N TYR A 188 -2.00 16.91 8.87
CA TYR A 188 -1.85 16.92 7.41
C TYR A 188 -2.88 17.84 6.74
N GLU A 189 -4.14 17.77 7.14
CA GLU A 189 -5.18 18.63 6.60
C GLU A 189 -4.93 20.12 6.90
N ARG A 190 -4.47 20.42 8.11
CA ARG A 190 -4.12 21.79 8.51
C ARG A 190 -2.92 22.31 7.73
N TRP A 191 -1.87 21.49 7.59
CA TRP A 191 -0.69 21.84 6.82
C TRP A 191 -1.03 22.10 5.35
N TRP A 192 -1.86 21.23 4.74
CA TRP A 192 -2.28 21.39 3.34
C TRP A 192 -2.99 22.72 3.09
N ARG A 193 -3.75 23.19 4.08
CA ARG A 193 -4.47 24.46 3.98
C ARG A 193 -3.59 25.69 4.24
N ARG A 194 -2.56 25.58 5.06
CA ARG A 194 -1.79 26.72 5.57
C ARG A 194 -0.39 26.84 4.96
N GLY A 195 0.10 25.81 4.30
CA GLY A 195 1.52 25.69 3.94
C GLY A 195 2.41 25.49 5.17
N GLY A 196 3.69 25.34 4.98
CA GLY A 196 4.68 25.12 6.03
C GLY A 196 5.55 23.88 5.77
N ALA A 197 6.37 23.48 6.75
CA ALA A 197 7.20 22.28 6.66
C ALA A 197 6.32 21.05 6.44
N THR A 198 6.73 20.16 5.56
CA THR A 198 5.92 19.04 5.16
C THR A 198 5.79 18.01 6.27
N PRO A 199 4.61 17.39 6.43
CA PRO A 199 4.48 16.22 7.28
C PRO A 199 5.42 15.08 6.87
N PHE A 200 5.76 15.01 5.57
CA PHE A 200 6.69 14.02 5.01
C PHE A 200 8.13 14.17 5.51
N GLU A 201 8.56 15.34 5.92
CA GLU A 201 9.85 15.49 6.59
C GLU A 201 9.88 14.77 7.95
N ARG A 202 8.74 14.66 8.62
CA ARG A 202 8.59 13.89 9.85
C ARG A 202 8.42 12.39 9.59
N GLU A 203 7.85 12.01 8.47
CA GLU A 203 7.75 10.62 8.01
C GLU A 203 9.01 10.14 7.28
N ARG A 204 9.98 11.00 6.99
CA ARG A 204 11.35 10.57 6.64
C ARG A 204 12.00 9.70 7.71
N VAL A 205 11.46 9.73 8.91
CA VAL A 205 11.86 8.83 10.00
C VAL A 205 11.11 7.48 9.93
N LEU A 206 10.09 7.34 9.14
CA LEU A 206 9.71 6.04 8.60
C LEU A 206 10.76 5.76 7.53
N ASP A 207 11.92 5.36 8.02
CA ASP A 207 12.96 4.72 7.27
C ASP A 207 12.29 3.91 6.16
N PRO A 208 12.60 4.18 4.86
CA PRO A 208 12.23 3.26 3.80
C PRO A 208 12.99 1.95 3.96
N SER A 209 13.69 1.84 5.08
CA SER A 209 14.19 0.58 5.56
C SER A 209 13.08 -0.43 5.40
N PRO A 210 13.35 -1.47 4.67
CA PRO A 210 12.40 -2.47 4.32
C PRO A 210 11.64 -2.83 5.58
N VAL A 211 10.32 -2.93 5.45
CA VAL A 211 9.48 -3.74 6.27
C VAL A 211 10.32 -4.38 7.34
N ALA A 212 10.14 -3.98 8.58
CA ALA A 212 10.97 -4.50 9.66
C ALA A 212 11.22 -5.97 9.35
N ILE A 213 12.46 -6.29 9.02
CA ILE A 213 12.85 -7.68 8.92
C ILE A 213 12.59 -8.15 10.34
N VAL A 214 11.39 -8.61 10.55
CA VAL A 214 11.16 -9.44 11.70
C VAL A 214 12.03 -10.64 11.34
N ASP A 215 13.24 -10.64 11.86
CA ASP A 215 13.94 -11.89 12.03
C ASP A 215 12.85 -12.83 12.51
N ALA A 216 12.62 -13.91 11.80
CA ALA A 216 11.61 -14.87 12.18
C ALA A 216 11.96 -15.26 13.61
N VAL A 217 11.50 -14.43 14.52
CA VAL A 217 11.66 -14.64 15.93
C VAL A 217 10.71 -15.76 16.16
N GLY A 218 11.31 -16.90 16.24
CA GLY A 218 10.66 -17.96 16.92
C GLY A 218 10.13 -17.39 18.22
N PRO A 219 9.03 -17.91 18.71
CA PRO A 219 8.45 -17.46 19.97
C PRO A 219 9.55 -17.52 21.04
N THR A 220 9.93 -16.36 21.53
CA THR A 220 10.58 -16.26 22.84
C THR A 220 9.54 -16.51 23.89
#